data_3a97432051da6c60879f3d2fc2d83f38
#
_entry.id   3a97432051da6c60879f3d2fc2d83f38
#
_cell.length_a   1.000
_cell.length_b   1.000
_cell.length_c   1.000
_cell.angle_alpha   90.00
_cell.angle_beta   90.00
_cell.angle_gamma   90.00
#
_symmetry.space_group_name_H-M   'P 1'
#
loop_
_entity.id
_entity.type
_entity.pdbx_description
1 polymer ?
#
loop_
_entity_poly.entity_id
_entity_poly.type
_entity_poly.pdbx_seq_one_letter_code
_entity_poly.pdbx_strand_id
1 'polypeptide(L)'
;MAREFKLELDPSLNVVFDEAPGSNSFLALRSLRWNENSPFRVDIRKWFTNAEGEEIAGKGVAFMTPEGPSNLIKALLENGYGDTRETINSLKGRDDFAVALKEVIVENNIDLDSIDVSIDQLDGGASFYDPKSIL
;
A
#
# COMPACT_ATOMS: atom_id res chain seq x y z
N MET A 1 -23.54 28.07 -16.01
CA MET A 1 -22.90 28.33 -14.71
C MET A 1 -21.89 27.26 -14.40
N ALA A 2 -20.69 27.67 -14.09
CA ALA A 2 -19.64 26.72 -13.77
C ALA A 2 -19.96 26.06 -12.42
N ARG A 3 -19.88 24.73 -12.40
CA ARG A 3 -20.04 24.00 -11.16
C ARG A 3 -18.69 23.92 -10.47
N GLU A 4 -18.63 24.41 -9.27
CA GLU A 4 -17.42 24.24 -8.49
C GLU A 4 -17.35 22.82 -7.96
N PHE A 5 -16.29 22.12 -8.37
CA PHE A 5 -15.98 20.82 -7.80
C PHE A 5 -15.03 21.04 -6.64
N LYS A 6 -15.51 20.74 -5.47
CA LYS A 6 -14.70 20.85 -4.28
C LYS A 6 -14.23 19.47 -3.89
N LEU A 7 -12.99 19.18 -4.22
CA LEU A 7 -12.37 17.92 -3.84
C LEU A 7 -12.22 17.88 -2.32
N GLU A 8 -12.71 16.80 -1.72
CA GLU A 8 -12.54 16.57 -0.30
C GLU A 8 -11.67 15.36 -0.06
N LEU A 9 -10.74 15.48 0.86
CA LEU A 9 -9.87 14.39 1.31
C LEU A 9 -10.38 13.87 2.63
N ASP A 10 -10.39 12.55 2.77
CA ASP A 10 -10.65 11.88 4.03
C ASP A 10 -9.30 11.67 4.72
N PRO A 11 -9.03 12.30 5.87
CA PRO A 11 -7.72 12.20 6.51
C PRO A 11 -7.39 10.80 7.03
N SER A 12 -8.33 9.88 7.03
CA SER A 12 -8.10 8.52 7.51
C SER A 12 -7.17 7.72 6.59
N LEU A 13 -7.01 8.14 5.33
CA LEU A 13 -6.12 7.47 4.38
C LEU A 13 -5.35 8.50 3.58
N ASN A 14 -4.06 8.59 3.83
CA ASN A 14 -3.18 9.52 3.13
C ASN A 14 -1.75 8.97 3.15
N VAL A 15 -1.35 8.30 2.08
CA VAL A 15 -0.02 7.69 2.00
C VAL A 15 0.64 8.11 0.70
N VAL A 16 1.73 8.85 0.79
CA VAL A 16 2.60 9.09 -0.36
C VAL A 16 3.48 7.84 -0.50
N PHE A 17 3.41 7.19 -1.64
CA PHE A 17 4.14 5.94 -1.83
C PHE A 17 5.17 5.98 -2.95
N ASP A 18 5.18 7.05 -3.74
CA ASP A 18 6.16 7.17 -4.82
C ASP A 18 6.40 8.65 -5.10
N GLU A 19 7.66 9.05 -5.03
CA GLU A 19 8.06 10.42 -5.32
C GLU A 19 9.47 10.43 -5.90
N ALA A 20 9.65 11.22 -6.95
CA ALA A 20 10.94 11.33 -7.61
C ALA A 20 11.77 12.41 -6.91
N PRO A 21 13.07 12.17 -6.68
CA PRO A 21 13.94 13.18 -6.09
C PRO A 21 13.94 14.45 -6.92
N GLY A 22 13.81 15.60 -6.26
CA GLY A 22 13.83 16.90 -6.91
C GLY A 22 12.55 17.28 -7.65
N SER A 23 11.53 16.43 -7.58
CA SER A 23 10.23 16.70 -8.22
C SER A 23 9.25 17.28 -7.22
N ASN A 24 8.35 18.13 -7.71
CA ASN A 24 7.24 18.63 -6.91
C ASN A 24 5.98 17.75 -7.07
N SER A 25 6.11 16.62 -7.74
CA SER A 25 5.00 15.69 -7.94
C SER A 25 5.25 14.36 -7.23
N PHE A 26 4.17 13.71 -6.86
CA PHE A 26 4.22 12.45 -6.13
C PHE A 26 2.96 11.63 -6.39
N LEU A 27 3.03 10.33 -6.15
CA LEU A 27 1.88 9.45 -6.18
C LEU A 27 1.42 9.18 -4.76
N ALA A 28 0.13 9.30 -4.53
CA ALA A 28 -0.43 9.06 -3.21
C ALA A 28 -1.66 8.18 -3.27
N LEU A 29 -1.80 7.37 -2.23
CA LEU A 29 -2.99 6.59 -1.94
C LEU A 29 -3.81 7.37 -0.95
N ARG A 30 -4.98 7.80 -1.36
CA ARG A 30 -5.85 8.64 -0.54
C ARG A 30 -7.30 8.20 -0.68
N SER A 31 -8.10 8.56 0.31
CA SER A 31 -9.55 8.45 0.24
C SER A 31 -10.10 9.83 -0.06
N LEU A 32 -10.84 9.96 -1.15
CA LEU A 32 -11.33 11.26 -1.57
C LEU A 32 -12.69 11.17 -2.27
N ARG A 33 -13.31 12.33 -2.42
CA ARG A 33 -14.53 12.46 -3.21
C ARG A 33 -14.52 13.80 -3.94
N TRP A 34 -15.17 13.83 -5.09
CA TRP A 34 -15.20 15.02 -5.95
C TRP A 34 -16.39 15.92 -5.70
N ASN A 35 -17.39 15.42 -4.99
CA ASN A 35 -18.50 16.23 -4.55
C ASN A 35 -19.09 15.65 -3.26
N GLU A 36 -19.80 16.49 -2.51
CA GLU A 36 -20.32 16.12 -1.20
C GLU A 36 -21.40 15.03 -1.22
N ASN A 37 -21.98 14.76 -2.39
CA ASN A 37 -23.00 13.75 -2.53
C ASN A 37 -22.43 12.37 -2.92
N SER A 38 -21.14 12.32 -3.23
CA SER A 38 -20.47 11.07 -3.57
C SER A 38 -19.83 10.44 -2.34
N PRO A 39 -19.78 9.11 -2.28
CA PRO A 39 -19.03 8.45 -1.21
C PRO A 39 -17.53 8.68 -1.41
N PHE A 40 -16.78 8.65 -0.33
CA PHE A 40 -15.33 8.64 -0.41
C PHE A 40 -14.87 7.33 -1.06
N ARG A 41 -13.88 7.43 -1.92
CA ARG A 41 -13.31 6.28 -2.62
C ARG A 41 -11.80 6.27 -2.47
N VAL A 42 -11.26 5.07 -2.41
CA VAL A 42 -9.80 4.90 -2.44
C VAL A 42 -9.32 5.25 -3.84
N ASP A 43 -8.27 6.05 -3.89
CA ASP A 43 -7.79 6.67 -5.12
C ASP A 43 -6.27 6.64 -5.15
N ILE A 44 -5.72 6.36 -6.31
CA ILE A 44 -4.28 6.48 -6.58
C ILE A 44 -4.14 7.49 -7.69
N ARG A 45 -3.43 8.60 -7.38
CA ARG A 45 -3.17 9.61 -8.40
C ARG A 45 -1.90 10.38 -8.14
N LYS A 46 -1.49 11.07 -9.18
CA LYS A 46 -0.38 12.00 -9.13
C LYS A 46 -0.87 13.33 -8.56
N TRP A 47 -0.09 13.90 -7.68
CA TRP A 47 -0.35 15.20 -7.07
C TRP A 47 0.82 16.12 -7.35
N PHE A 48 0.56 17.39 -7.43
CA PHE A 48 1.57 18.44 -7.62
C PHE A 48 1.50 19.40 -6.46
N THR A 49 2.66 19.84 -5.98
CA THR A 49 2.74 20.93 -5.02
C THR A 49 3.06 22.20 -5.81
N ASN A 50 2.19 23.20 -5.75
CA ASN A 50 2.40 24.44 -6.46
C ASN A 50 3.31 25.38 -5.66
N ALA A 51 3.55 26.59 -6.20
CA ALA A 51 4.45 27.57 -5.58
C ALA A 51 3.95 28.05 -4.22
N GLU A 52 2.65 28.00 -3.99
CA GLU A 52 2.03 28.37 -2.71
C GLU A 52 2.00 27.24 -1.69
N GLY A 53 2.55 26.07 -2.05
CA GLY A 53 2.55 24.90 -1.18
C GLY A 53 1.26 24.10 -1.20
N GLU A 54 0.34 24.46 -2.09
CA GLU A 54 -0.91 23.72 -2.22
C GLU A 54 -0.75 22.47 -3.07
N GLU A 55 -1.47 21.42 -2.69
CA GLU A 55 -1.46 20.17 -3.45
C GLU A 55 -2.59 20.17 -4.46
N ILE A 56 -2.24 19.91 -5.70
CA ILE A 56 -3.18 19.91 -6.82
C ILE A 56 -3.29 18.51 -7.37
N ALA A 57 -4.53 18.03 -7.53
CA ALA A 57 -4.79 16.70 -8.08
C ALA A 57 -4.45 16.64 -9.56
N GLY A 58 -3.64 15.67 -9.93
CA GLY A 58 -3.34 15.36 -11.32
C GLY A 58 -4.12 14.13 -11.79
N LYS A 59 -3.54 13.39 -12.72
CA LYS A 59 -4.17 12.19 -13.27
C LYS A 59 -4.09 11.02 -12.30
N GLY A 60 -5.12 10.19 -12.29
CA GLY A 60 -5.15 9.02 -11.46
C GLY A 60 -6.41 8.21 -11.69
N VAL A 61 -6.60 7.21 -10.83
CA VAL A 61 -7.76 6.34 -10.89
C VAL A 61 -8.36 6.18 -9.50
N ALA A 62 -9.69 6.24 -9.45
CA ALA A 62 -10.44 5.84 -8.29
C ALA A 62 -10.87 4.39 -8.49
N PHE A 63 -10.79 3.59 -7.44
CA PHE A 63 -11.24 2.21 -7.56
C PHE A 63 -12.76 2.16 -7.73
N MET A 64 -13.22 1.32 -8.65
CA MET A 64 -14.64 1.23 -8.99
C MET A 64 -15.45 0.47 -7.96
N THR A 65 -14.81 -0.46 -7.25
CA THR A 65 -15.46 -1.32 -6.28
C THR A 65 -14.67 -1.38 -4.99
N PRO A 66 -15.30 -1.75 -3.86
CA PRO A 66 -14.58 -1.94 -2.61
C PRO A 66 -13.50 -3.03 -2.69
N GLU A 67 -13.64 -3.99 -3.60
CA GLU A 67 -12.69 -5.08 -3.79
C GLU A 67 -11.48 -4.68 -4.64
N GLY A 68 -11.56 -3.55 -5.33
CA GLY A 68 -10.51 -3.10 -6.23
C GLY A 68 -9.13 -3.05 -5.60
N PRO A 69 -8.96 -2.42 -4.43
CA PRO A 69 -7.66 -2.40 -3.77
C PRO A 69 -7.10 -3.78 -3.46
N SER A 70 -7.94 -4.69 -2.96
CA SER A 70 -7.51 -6.06 -2.66
C SER A 70 -7.11 -6.82 -3.91
N ASN A 71 -7.84 -6.63 -5.00
CA ASN A 71 -7.51 -7.24 -6.29
C ASN A 71 -6.18 -6.72 -6.82
N LEU A 72 -5.90 -5.44 -6.64
CA LEU A 72 -4.62 -4.85 -7.04
C LEU A 72 -3.46 -5.44 -6.24
N ILE A 73 -3.62 -5.57 -4.93
CA ILE A 73 -2.61 -6.17 -4.07
C ILE A 73 -2.30 -7.58 -4.55
N LYS A 74 -3.33 -8.38 -4.78
CA LYS A 74 -3.16 -9.75 -5.27
C LYS A 74 -2.43 -9.78 -6.60
N ALA A 75 -2.83 -8.94 -7.54
CA ALA A 75 -2.21 -8.87 -8.86
C ALA A 75 -0.73 -8.49 -8.77
N LEU A 76 -0.39 -7.53 -7.94
CA LEU A 76 0.99 -7.10 -7.75
C LEU A 76 1.83 -8.22 -7.15
N LEU A 77 1.36 -8.85 -6.08
CA LEU A 77 2.08 -9.92 -5.40
C LEU A 77 2.29 -11.13 -6.31
N GLU A 78 1.25 -11.52 -7.04
CA GLU A 78 1.33 -12.67 -7.95
C GLU A 78 2.25 -12.42 -9.15
N ASN A 79 2.53 -11.16 -9.43
CA ASN A 79 3.44 -10.77 -10.51
C ASN A 79 4.84 -10.38 -10.02
N GLY A 80 5.16 -10.72 -8.79
CA GLY A 80 6.52 -10.58 -8.26
C GLY A 80 6.84 -9.26 -7.61
N TYR A 81 5.85 -8.41 -7.40
CA TYR A 81 6.04 -7.16 -6.69
C TYR A 81 5.82 -7.36 -5.20
N GLY A 82 6.47 -6.52 -4.41
CA GLY A 82 6.44 -6.63 -2.98
C GLY A 82 7.52 -7.55 -2.44
N ASP A 83 8.16 -7.13 -1.37
CA ASP A 83 9.10 -7.96 -0.64
C ASP A 83 8.31 -8.92 0.25
N THR A 84 8.61 -10.21 0.15
CA THR A 84 7.84 -11.24 0.85
C THR A 84 7.80 -11.02 2.35
N ARG A 85 8.96 -10.77 2.94
CA ARG A 85 9.08 -10.59 4.39
C ARG A 85 8.35 -9.34 4.86
N GLU A 86 8.54 -8.22 4.17
CA GLU A 86 7.86 -6.97 4.50
C GLU A 86 6.36 -7.09 4.34
N THR A 87 5.92 -7.82 3.32
CA THR A 87 4.49 -8.05 3.09
C THR A 87 3.86 -8.79 4.26
N ILE A 88 4.53 -9.84 4.73
CA ILE A 88 4.07 -10.58 5.91
C ILE A 88 4.04 -9.67 7.14
N ASN A 89 5.09 -8.88 7.33
CA ASN A 89 5.15 -7.94 8.44
C ASN A 89 4.02 -6.91 8.40
N SER A 90 3.66 -6.46 7.23
CA SER A 90 2.57 -5.49 7.06
C SER A 90 1.21 -6.07 7.45
N LEU A 91 1.07 -7.38 7.37
CA LEU A 91 -0.17 -8.08 7.71
C LEU A 91 -0.30 -8.40 9.19
N LYS A 92 0.78 -8.43 9.94
CA LYS A 92 0.80 -8.95 11.32
C LYS A 92 -0.12 -8.19 12.29
N GLY A 93 -0.47 -6.94 11.98
CA GLY A 93 -1.35 -6.14 12.82
C GLY A 93 -2.84 -6.40 12.60
N ARG A 94 -3.18 -7.26 11.65
CA ARG A 94 -4.58 -7.60 11.38
C ARG A 94 -5.08 -8.65 12.37
N ASP A 95 -6.33 -8.51 12.80
CA ASP A 95 -6.93 -9.41 13.80
C ASP A 95 -6.95 -10.86 13.35
N ASP A 96 -7.11 -11.10 12.05
CA ASP A 96 -7.19 -12.44 11.48
C ASP A 96 -5.84 -13.01 11.03
N PHE A 97 -4.75 -12.30 11.28
CA PHE A 97 -3.44 -12.68 10.73
C PHE A 97 -3.03 -14.11 11.11
N ALA A 98 -3.10 -14.43 12.39
CA ALA A 98 -2.64 -15.74 12.86
C ALA A 98 -3.49 -16.88 12.29
N VAL A 99 -4.80 -16.70 12.24
CA VAL A 99 -5.72 -17.68 11.68
C VAL A 99 -5.48 -17.88 10.19
N ALA A 100 -5.40 -16.78 9.43
CA ALA A 100 -5.16 -16.84 7.99
C ALA A 100 -3.81 -17.49 7.67
N LEU A 101 -2.79 -17.15 8.44
CA LEU A 101 -1.46 -17.73 8.26
C LEU A 101 -1.48 -19.23 8.47
N LYS A 102 -2.13 -19.69 9.54
CA LYS A 102 -2.26 -21.12 9.84
C LYS A 102 -3.01 -21.85 8.74
N GLU A 103 -4.09 -21.28 8.24
CA GLU A 103 -4.87 -21.87 7.15
C GLU A 103 -4.03 -22.04 5.89
N VAL A 104 -3.27 -21.03 5.51
CA VAL A 104 -2.39 -21.09 4.33
C VAL A 104 -1.31 -22.14 4.49
N ILE A 105 -0.71 -22.25 5.69
CA ILE A 105 0.31 -23.25 5.98
C ILE A 105 -0.27 -24.65 5.81
N VAL A 106 -1.46 -24.89 6.37
CA VAL A 106 -2.12 -26.19 6.30
C VAL A 106 -2.54 -26.53 4.86
N GLU A 107 -3.17 -25.60 4.17
CA GLU A 107 -3.66 -25.81 2.80
C GLU A 107 -2.54 -26.12 1.81
N ASN A 108 -1.36 -25.58 2.04
CA ASN A 108 -0.22 -25.74 1.14
C ASN A 108 0.79 -26.77 1.65
N ASN A 109 0.48 -27.49 2.71
CA ASN A 109 1.36 -28.50 3.29
C ASN A 109 2.76 -27.96 3.59
N ILE A 110 2.83 -26.74 4.09
CA ILE A 110 4.11 -26.12 4.43
C ILE A 110 4.61 -26.71 5.74
N ASP A 111 5.79 -27.32 5.69
CA ASP A 111 6.44 -27.87 6.89
C ASP A 111 7.47 -26.85 7.39
N LEU A 112 7.11 -26.15 8.46
CA LEU A 112 8.00 -25.15 9.04
C LEU A 112 9.26 -25.76 9.65
N ASP A 113 9.19 -27.01 10.09
CA ASP A 113 10.35 -27.71 10.66
C ASP A 113 11.40 -28.04 9.61
N SER A 114 11.00 -28.11 8.34
CA SER A 114 11.92 -28.38 7.24
C SER A 114 12.63 -27.12 6.73
N ILE A 115 12.22 -25.94 7.20
CA ILE A 115 12.82 -24.69 6.75
C ILE A 115 14.09 -24.44 7.56
N ASP A 116 15.22 -24.39 6.84
CA ASP A 116 16.52 -24.13 7.46
C ASP A 116 16.77 -22.62 7.54
N VAL A 117 16.47 -22.07 8.71
CA VAL A 117 16.73 -20.66 9.00
C VAL A 117 17.61 -20.60 10.22
N SER A 118 18.80 -20.03 10.08
CA SER A 118 19.71 -19.90 11.22
C SER A 118 19.17 -18.88 12.24
N ILE A 119 19.52 -19.13 13.51
CA ILE A 119 19.15 -18.20 14.59
C ILE A 119 19.74 -16.82 14.34
N ASP A 120 20.94 -16.76 13.78
CA ASP A 120 21.58 -15.49 13.42
C ASP A 120 20.74 -14.69 12.44
N GLN A 121 20.13 -15.38 11.48
CA GLN A 121 19.24 -14.72 10.53
C GLN A 121 17.96 -14.23 11.20
N LEU A 122 17.47 -14.96 12.20
CA LEU A 122 16.28 -14.55 12.95
C LEU A 122 16.59 -13.40 13.91
N ASP A 123 17.65 -13.53 14.70
CA ASP A 123 18.03 -12.50 15.67
C ASP A 123 18.50 -11.25 14.97
N GLY A 124 19.19 -11.42 13.88
CA GLY A 124 19.66 -10.32 13.05
C GLY A 124 18.60 -9.82 12.07
N GLY A 125 17.38 -10.29 12.19
CA GLY A 125 16.33 -9.91 11.25
C GLY A 125 16.22 -8.40 11.08
N ALA A 126 16.27 -7.68 12.19
CA ALA A 126 16.28 -6.22 12.15
C ALA A 126 17.59 -5.66 11.64
N SER A 127 18.71 -6.30 11.94
CA SER A 127 20.04 -5.86 11.50
C SER A 127 20.41 -6.41 10.13
N PHE A 128 19.89 -7.57 9.76
CA PHE A 128 20.06 -8.12 8.42
C PHE A 128 19.19 -7.42 7.42
N TYR A 129 18.07 -6.92 7.88
CA TYR A 129 17.20 -6.18 7.02
C TYR A 129 17.79 -4.80 6.81
N ASP A 130 18.59 -4.68 5.77
CA ASP A 130 19.12 -3.42 5.30
C ASP A 130 18.42 -3.08 4.00
N PRO A 131 17.58 -2.04 3.99
CA PRO A 131 16.89 -1.63 2.77
C PRO A 131 17.84 -1.40 1.61
N LYS A 132 19.09 -1.03 1.90
CA LYS A 132 20.09 -0.82 0.85
C LYS A 132 20.58 -2.11 0.24
N SER A 133 20.53 -3.22 0.97
CA SER A 133 21.00 -4.50 0.46
C SER A 133 19.95 -5.18 -0.41
N ILE A 134 18.74 -4.76 -0.34
CA ILE A 134 17.62 -5.29 -1.14
C ILE A 134 17.54 -4.60 -2.50
N LEU A 135 18.08 -3.43 -2.58
CA LEU A 135 18.07 -2.64 -3.82
C LEU A 135 19.21 -3.06 -4.79
#